data_37c8fd1983657b744862141d9d281864
#
_entry.id   37c8fd1983657b744862141d9d281864
#
_cell.length_a   1.000
_cell.length_b   1.000
_cell.length_c   1.000
_cell.angle_alpha   90.00
_cell.angle_beta   90.00
_cell.angle_gamma   90.00
#
_symmetry.space_group_name_H-M   'P 1'
#
loop_
_entity.id
_entity.type
_entity.pdbx_description
1 polymer ?
#
loop_
_entity_poly.entity_id
_entity_poly.type
_entity_poly.pdbx_seq_one_letter_code
_entity_poly.pdbx_strand_id
1 'polypeptide(L)'
;MSQNADLQKRRVDAVARGVGNATQLFAVKALNAEIWDADGKRYIDFAGGIGVMNTGHRHPKVMARIQQQLDAVVHSCFQVMPYEPYIELAEQLNKRAPIDGKAKTLFVTTGAEAVENAVKIARAHTKRPGVIAFGGGYHGRTLLTLGLTGKIAPYKIGFGPFPADIFHARFPHAYHGVSVADTLQDIADLFKYDIEPSRVAAFIIEPVIGEGGFVPTPPELMRALRALCDEHGILLIADEVQSGFARTGKLFAMEHYDVKADLITTAKSLAGGMPLSG
;
A
#
# COMPACT_ATOMS: atom_id res chain seq x y z
N MET A 1 -31.75 -18.51 -17.00
CA MET A 1 -31.43 -17.26 -16.26
C MET A 1 -29.91 -17.14 -16.18
N SER A 2 -29.36 -15.93 -16.20
CA SER A 2 -27.93 -15.70 -16.08
C SER A 2 -27.45 -16.06 -14.67
N GLN A 3 -26.38 -16.84 -14.54
CA GLN A 3 -25.78 -17.17 -13.24
C GLN A 3 -25.23 -15.92 -12.56
N ASN A 4 -24.71 -14.95 -13.33
CA ASN A 4 -24.31 -13.64 -12.80
C ASN A 4 -25.49 -12.91 -12.12
N ALA A 5 -26.70 -12.95 -12.71
CA ALA A 5 -27.88 -12.31 -12.13
C ALA A 5 -28.32 -12.97 -10.81
N ASP A 6 -28.27 -14.30 -10.74
CA ASP A 6 -28.60 -15.04 -9.50
C ASP A 6 -27.58 -14.77 -8.39
N LEU A 7 -26.29 -14.74 -8.73
CA LEU A 7 -25.22 -14.37 -7.79
C LEU A 7 -25.37 -12.92 -7.31
N GLN A 8 -25.79 -11.99 -8.18
CA GLN A 8 -26.03 -10.60 -7.79
C GLN A 8 -27.17 -10.47 -6.78
N LYS A 9 -28.26 -11.22 -6.92
CA LYS A 9 -29.34 -11.26 -5.91
C LYS A 9 -28.82 -11.75 -4.57
N ARG A 10 -28.15 -12.91 -4.56
CA ARG A 10 -27.54 -13.47 -3.34
C ARG A 10 -26.56 -12.52 -2.67
N ARG A 11 -25.76 -11.81 -3.46
CA ARG A 11 -24.83 -10.79 -2.96
C ARG A 11 -25.57 -9.64 -2.28
N VAL A 12 -26.65 -9.12 -2.89
CA VAL A 12 -27.43 -8.02 -2.29
C VAL A 12 -27.99 -8.41 -0.93
N ASP A 13 -28.44 -9.66 -0.78
CA ASP A 13 -29.01 -10.16 0.47
C ASP A 13 -27.95 -10.46 1.55
N ALA A 14 -26.77 -10.96 1.14
CA ALA A 14 -25.79 -11.50 2.08
C ALA A 14 -24.60 -10.57 2.38
N VAL A 15 -24.25 -9.65 1.47
CA VAL A 15 -23.03 -8.84 1.58
C VAL A 15 -23.37 -7.41 1.99
N ALA A 16 -22.62 -6.90 2.98
CA ALA A 16 -22.80 -5.53 3.48
C ALA A 16 -22.71 -4.50 2.33
N ARG A 17 -23.58 -3.48 2.35
CA ARG A 17 -23.67 -2.44 1.30
C ARG A 17 -22.35 -1.68 1.08
N GLY A 18 -21.53 -1.54 2.12
CA GLY A 18 -20.21 -0.89 2.03
C GLY A 18 -19.20 -1.65 1.18
N VAL A 19 -19.43 -2.93 0.84
CA VAL A 19 -18.61 -3.69 -0.09
C VAL A 19 -19.15 -3.47 -1.50
N GLY A 20 -18.71 -2.38 -2.14
CA GLY A 20 -19.07 -2.06 -3.52
C GLY A 20 -18.40 -3.01 -4.53
N ASN A 21 -18.98 -3.11 -5.72
CA ASN A 21 -18.37 -3.78 -6.87
C ASN A 21 -18.55 -2.92 -8.13
N ALA A 22 -17.52 -2.87 -8.95
CA ALA A 22 -17.52 -2.07 -10.18
C ALA A 22 -18.35 -2.71 -11.30
N THR A 23 -18.57 -4.02 -11.22
CA THR A 23 -19.33 -4.79 -12.22
C THR A 23 -20.31 -5.73 -11.54
N GLN A 24 -21.26 -6.29 -12.30
CA GLN A 24 -22.14 -7.37 -11.86
C GLN A 24 -21.69 -8.74 -12.39
N LEU A 25 -20.42 -8.86 -12.73
CA LEU A 25 -19.80 -10.08 -13.22
C LEU A 25 -19.15 -10.82 -12.04
N PHE A 26 -19.32 -12.13 -11.98
CA PHE A 26 -18.76 -12.98 -10.92
C PHE A 26 -17.72 -13.93 -11.51
N ALA A 27 -16.48 -13.75 -11.11
CA ALA A 27 -15.38 -14.57 -11.57
C ALA A 27 -15.49 -16.00 -11.03
N VAL A 28 -15.39 -16.99 -11.91
CA VAL A 28 -15.38 -18.42 -11.53
C VAL A 28 -14.08 -19.13 -11.93
N LYS A 29 -13.31 -18.54 -12.83
CA LYS A 29 -12.02 -19.07 -13.29
C LYS A 29 -11.13 -17.93 -13.73
N ALA A 30 -9.84 -18.06 -13.45
CA ALA A 30 -8.83 -17.15 -13.99
C ALA A 30 -7.54 -17.92 -14.31
N LEU A 31 -6.82 -17.49 -15.33
CA LEU A 31 -5.53 -18.07 -15.72
C LEU A 31 -4.71 -17.01 -16.47
N ASN A 32 -3.49 -16.79 -16.06
CA ASN A 32 -2.61 -15.80 -16.65
C ASN A 32 -3.27 -14.40 -16.70
N ALA A 33 -3.51 -13.83 -17.87
CA ALA A 33 -4.17 -12.53 -18.06
C ALA A 33 -5.67 -12.64 -18.35
N GLU A 34 -6.28 -13.79 -18.15
CA GLU A 34 -7.67 -14.06 -18.52
C GLU A 34 -8.52 -14.43 -17.31
N ILE A 35 -9.80 -14.01 -17.37
CA ILE A 35 -10.81 -14.31 -16.36
C ILE A 35 -12.12 -14.70 -17.03
N TRP A 36 -12.85 -15.64 -16.43
CA TRP A 36 -14.17 -16.08 -16.91
C TRP A 36 -15.21 -15.82 -15.86
N ASP A 37 -16.35 -15.29 -16.29
CA ASP A 37 -17.49 -15.07 -15.41
C ASP A 37 -18.36 -16.33 -15.25
N ALA A 38 -19.37 -16.22 -14.37
CA ALA A 38 -20.27 -17.32 -14.07
C ALA A 38 -21.15 -17.78 -15.26
N ASP A 39 -21.33 -16.92 -16.26
CA ASP A 39 -22.03 -17.29 -17.51
C ASP A 39 -21.08 -17.87 -18.57
N GLY A 40 -19.78 -18.07 -18.22
CA GLY A 40 -18.78 -18.67 -19.09
C GLY A 40 -18.11 -17.69 -20.06
N LYS A 41 -18.41 -16.42 -20.00
CA LYS A 41 -17.79 -15.43 -20.88
C LYS A 41 -16.37 -15.10 -20.41
N ARG A 42 -15.45 -15.04 -21.38
CA ARG A 42 -14.03 -14.71 -21.17
C ARG A 42 -13.78 -13.23 -21.31
N TYR A 43 -12.90 -12.72 -20.47
CA TYR A 43 -12.39 -11.34 -20.47
C TYR A 43 -10.87 -11.34 -20.33
N ILE A 44 -10.23 -10.28 -20.86
CA ILE A 44 -8.84 -9.97 -20.53
C ILE A 44 -8.85 -9.12 -19.26
N ASP A 45 -8.11 -9.55 -18.24
CA ASP A 45 -8.07 -8.90 -16.93
C ASP A 45 -7.04 -7.76 -16.91
N PHE A 46 -7.46 -6.56 -17.29
CA PHE A 46 -6.66 -5.33 -17.16
C PHE A 46 -6.68 -4.75 -15.74
N ALA A 47 -7.60 -5.18 -14.88
CA ALA A 47 -7.65 -4.72 -13.49
C ALA A 47 -6.59 -5.41 -12.62
N GLY A 48 -6.24 -6.65 -12.97
CA GLY A 48 -5.20 -7.43 -12.27
C GLY A 48 -5.40 -7.50 -10.76
N GLY A 49 -6.67 -7.54 -10.28
CA GLY A 49 -6.97 -7.48 -8.85
C GLY A 49 -6.61 -6.14 -8.20
N ILE A 50 -6.62 -5.05 -8.96
CA ILE A 50 -6.14 -3.70 -8.55
C ILE A 50 -4.64 -3.73 -8.21
N GLY A 51 -3.83 -4.12 -9.23
CA GLY A 51 -2.37 -4.14 -9.12
C GLY A 51 -1.79 -5.28 -8.28
N VAL A 52 -2.51 -6.41 -8.19
CA VAL A 52 -2.08 -7.58 -7.40
C VAL A 52 -1.41 -8.65 -8.27
N MET A 53 -1.96 -8.91 -9.46
CA MET A 53 -1.60 -10.08 -10.28
C MET A 53 -0.44 -9.81 -11.24
N ASN A 54 0.70 -9.30 -10.75
CA ASN A 54 1.86 -8.97 -11.59
C ASN A 54 2.46 -10.19 -12.31
N THR A 55 2.29 -11.40 -11.76
CA THR A 55 2.75 -12.65 -12.37
C THR A 55 1.64 -13.37 -13.18
N GLY A 56 0.48 -12.74 -13.30
CA GLY A 56 -0.73 -13.37 -13.84
C GLY A 56 -1.42 -14.30 -12.83
N HIS A 57 -2.66 -14.67 -13.15
CA HIS A 57 -3.44 -15.58 -12.33
C HIS A 57 -2.83 -16.99 -12.34
N ARG A 58 -2.70 -17.59 -11.15
CA ARG A 58 -2.29 -18.99 -10.97
C ARG A 58 -0.96 -19.34 -11.64
N HIS A 59 0.06 -18.48 -11.48
CA HIS A 59 1.38 -18.79 -12.01
C HIS A 59 1.87 -20.16 -11.52
N PRO A 60 2.30 -21.10 -12.40
CA PRO A 60 2.53 -22.51 -12.03
C PRO A 60 3.51 -22.69 -10.86
N LYS A 61 4.62 -21.94 -10.84
CA LYS A 61 5.62 -22.02 -9.76
C LYS A 61 5.05 -21.54 -8.41
N VAL A 62 4.20 -20.50 -8.44
CA VAL A 62 3.54 -19.99 -7.22
C VAL A 62 2.56 -21.03 -6.69
N MET A 63 1.72 -21.58 -7.57
CA MET A 63 0.75 -22.62 -7.18
C MET A 63 1.42 -23.87 -6.61
N ALA A 64 2.50 -24.34 -7.23
CA ALA A 64 3.24 -25.50 -6.75
C ALA A 64 3.85 -25.25 -5.36
N ARG A 65 4.40 -24.05 -5.10
CA ARG A 65 4.97 -23.70 -3.79
C ARG A 65 3.90 -23.59 -2.70
N ILE A 66 2.74 -23.01 -3.05
CA ILE A 66 1.58 -22.96 -2.14
C ILE A 66 1.13 -24.37 -1.77
N GLN A 67 0.95 -25.26 -2.74
CA GLN A 67 0.54 -26.64 -2.48
C GLN A 67 1.54 -27.36 -1.59
N GLN A 68 2.83 -27.25 -1.86
CA GLN A 68 3.89 -27.83 -1.03
C GLN A 68 3.79 -27.35 0.43
N GLN A 69 3.49 -26.06 0.65
CA GLN A 69 3.35 -25.52 2.00
C GLN A 69 2.08 -26.03 2.70
N LEU A 70 0.97 -26.12 1.96
CA LEU A 70 -0.29 -26.66 2.48
C LEU A 70 -0.16 -28.12 2.92
N ASP A 71 0.61 -28.91 2.18
CA ASP A 71 0.87 -30.33 2.50
C ASP A 71 1.78 -30.49 3.74
N ALA A 72 2.58 -29.48 4.07
CA ALA A 72 3.50 -29.50 5.20
C ALA A 72 2.88 -28.94 6.48
N VAL A 73 2.48 -27.67 6.47
CA VAL A 73 1.88 -26.97 7.62
C VAL A 73 1.12 -25.74 7.18
N VAL A 74 -0.13 -25.61 7.63
CA VAL A 74 -0.98 -24.45 7.31
C VAL A 74 -0.70 -23.29 8.26
N HIS A 75 -0.66 -23.55 9.57
CA HIS A 75 -0.48 -22.53 10.58
C HIS A 75 0.14 -23.09 11.86
N SER A 76 1.13 -22.38 12.41
CA SER A 76 1.75 -22.73 13.69
C SER A 76 1.87 -21.55 14.66
N CYS A 77 1.44 -20.34 14.26
CA CYS A 77 1.79 -19.07 14.90
C CYS A 77 3.32 -18.87 15.00
N PHE A 78 3.87 -18.01 14.15
CA PHE A 78 5.33 -17.79 14.06
C PHE A 78 6.01 -17.46 15.40
N GLN A 79 5.29 -16.80 16.31
CA GLN A 79 5.80 -16.45 17.65
C GLN A 79 5.88 -17.69 18.59
N VAL A 80 5.12 -18.76 18.29
CA VAL A 80 5.13 -19.99 19.09
C VAL A 80 6.10 -21.02 18.51
N MET A 81 5.96 -21.29 17.22
CA MET A 81 6.83 -22.18 16.47
C MET A 81 7.14 -21.60 15.10
N PRO A 82 8.32 -20.96 14.96
CA PRO A 82 8.75 -20.36 13.68
C PRO A 82 8.83 -21.38 12.55
N TYR A 83 8.71 -20.92 11.31
CA TYR A 83 8.84 -21.73 10.10
C TYR A 83 9.69 -21.01 9.05
N GLU A 84 10.47 -21.81 8.32
CA GLU A 84 11.51 -21.35 7.40
C GLU A 84 11.01 -20.39 6.32
N PRO A 85 9.85 -20.59 5.62
CA PRO A 85 9.40 -19.69 4.55
C PRO A 85 9.23 -18.24 4.98
N TYR A 86 8.88 -17.98 6.24
CA TYR A 86 8.81 -16.61 6.77
C TYR A 86 10.20 -15.97 6.82
N ILE A 87 11.18 -16.72 7.31
CA ILE A 87 12.57 -16.25 7.44
C ILE A 87 13.17 -16.03 6.05
N GLU A 88 13.02 -16.99 5.15
CA GLU A 88 13.51 -16.93 3.77
C GLU A 88 12.96 -15.70 3.04
N LEU A 89 11.64 -15.44 3.13
CA LEU A 89 11.05 -14.28 2.50
C LEU A 89 11.56 -12.97 3.11
N ALA A 90 11.69 -12.90 4.44
CA ALA A 90 12.26 -11.73 5.12
C ALA A 90 13.69 -11.45 4.65
N GLU A 91 14.54 -12.47 4.56
CA GLU A 91 15.92 -12.34 4.04
C GLU A 91 15.95 -11.84 2.59
N GLN A 92 15.07 -12.37 1.73
CA GLN A 92 14.97 -11.95 0.35
C GLN A 92 14.54 -10.49 0.20
N LEU A 93 13.57 -10.03 1.02
CA LEU A 93 13.13 -8.64 1.03
C LEU A 93 14.22 -7.72 1.60
N ASN A 94 14.80 -8.07 2.74
CA ASN A 94 15.88 -7.30 3.37
C ASN A 94 17.09 -7.06 2.43
N LYS A 95 17.41 -8.07 1.64
CA LYS A 95 18.51 -7.99 0.66
C LYS A 95 18.21 -7.03 -0.51
N ARG A 96 16.94 -6.85 -0.86
CA ARG A 96 16.50 -6.13 -2.05
C ARG A 96 15.88 -4.78 -1.77
N ALA A 97 15.40 -4.55 -0.54
CA ALA A 97 14.77 -3.30 -0.18
C ALA A 97 15.76 -2.13 -0.32
N PRO A 98 15.37 -1.04 -0.99
CA PRO A 98 16.20 0.15 -1.14
C PRO A 98 16.18 0.99 0.14
N ILE A 99 16.70 0.41 1.23
CA ILE A 99 16.84 1.00 2.56
C ILE A 99 18.34 1.06 2.91
N ASP A 100 18.75 2.07 3.64
CA ASP A 100 20.12 2.16 4.13
C ASP A 100 20.34 1.27 5.36
N GLY A 101 21.54 0.66 5.43
CA GLY A 101 21.91 -0.19 6.55
C GLY A 101 21.25 -1.57 6.53
N LYS A 102 21.02 -2.13 7.72
CA LYS A 102 20.50 -3.48 7.89
C LYS A 102 18.97 -3.47 8.02
N ALA A 103 18.28 -3.80 6.95
CA ALA A 103 16.83 -3.93 6.96
C ALA A 103 16.34 -5.11 7.81
N LYS A 104 15.10 -5.01 8.29
CA LYS A 104 14.33 -6.05 8.97
C LYS A 104 12.90 -6.05 8.44
N THR A 105 12.31 -7.22 8.30
CA THR A 105 10.93 -7.36 7.81
C THR A 105 10.01 -7.89 8.90
N LEU A 106 8.85 -7.26 9.02
CA LEU A 106 7.69 -7.73 9.79
C LEU A 106 6.57 -8.06 8.80
N PHE A 107 6.03 -9.28 8.84
CA PHE A 107 4.87 -9.64 8.02
C PHE A 107 3.56 -9.52 8.79
N VAL A 108 2.55 -9.04 8.07
CA VAL A 108 1.15 -8.93 8.48
C VAL A 108 0.25 -9.31 7.29
N THR A 109 -1.06 -9.13 7.38
CA THR A 109 -1.99 -9.70 6.40
C THR A 109 -2.38 -8.73 5.29
N THR A 110 -2.59 -7.46 5.61
CA THR A 110 -3.11 -6.45 4.67
C THR A 110 -2.20 -5.24 4.55
N GLY A 111 -2.26 -4.53 3.40
CA GLY A 111 -1.52 -3.27 3.23
C GLY A 111 -1.87 -2.21 4.29
N ALA A 112 -3.13 -2.18 4.76
CA ALA A 112 -3.52 -1.30 5.85
C ALA A 112 -2.77 -1.64 7.14
N GLU A 113 -2.61 -2.93 7.48
CA GLU A 113 -1.82 -3.34 8.65
C GLU A 113 -0.33 -3.02 8.50
N ALA A 114 0.22 -3.15 7.29
CA ALA A 114 1.60 -2.75 7.02
C ALA A 114 1.80 -1.25 7.31
N VAL A 115 0.90 -0.39 6.82
CA VAL A 115 0.94 1.06 7.08
C VAL A 115 0.72 1.37 8.56
N GLU A 116 -0.26 0.73 9.23
CA GLU A 116 -0.48 0.87 10.68
C GLU A 116 0.81 0.57 11.47
N ASN A 117 1.50 -0.53 11.12
CA ASN A 117 2.73 -0.90 11.78
C ASN A 117 3.90 0.03 11.43
N ALA A 118 4.02 0.51 10.19
CA ALA A 118 5.03 1.49 9.82
C ALA A 118 4.89 2.78 10.64
N VAL A 119 3.67 3.30 10.79
CA VAL A 119 3.39 4.47 11.65
C VAL A 119 3.69 4.18 13.13
N LYS A 120 3.29 3.01 13.63
CA LYS A 120 3.62 2.60 15.00
C LYS A 120 5.12 2.54 15.24
N ILE A 121 5.88 1.96 14.31
CA ILE A 121 7.34 1.86 14.40
C ILE A 121 7.96 3.27 14.37
N ALA A 122 7.51 4.13 13.44
CA ALA A 122 7.98 5.51 13.35
C ALA A 122 7.75 6.28 14.66
N ARG A 123 6.53 6.22 15.20
CA ARG A 123 6.17 6.85 16.49
C ARG A 123 6.98 6.27 17.65
N ALA A 124 7.14 4.95 17.70
CA ALA A 124 7.89 4.29 18.77
C ALA A 124 9.40 4.63 18.74
N HIS A 125 9.97 4.74 17.54
CA HIS A 125 11.38 5.08 17.36
C HIS A 125 11.66 6.55 17.68
N THR A 126 10.90 7.46 17.09
CA THR A 126 11.11 8.91 17.23
C THR A 126 10.56 9.48 18.54
N LYS A 127 9.63 8.79 19.21
CA LYS A 127 8.81 9.28 20.34
C LYS A 127 7.95 10.50 19.98
N ARG A 128 7.56 10.63 18.72
CA ARG A 128 6.79 11.75 18.17
C ARG A 128 5.44 11.27 17.67
N PRO A 129 4.35 12.05 17.76
CA PRO A 129 3.01 11.61 17.36
C PRO A 129 2.67 11.90 15.88
N GLY A 130 3.21 12.99 15.31
CA GLY A 130 2.76 13.56 14.05
C GLY A 130 3.13 12.74 12.83
N VAL A 131 2.23 12.65 11.87
CA VAL A 131 2.50 12.06 10.54
C VAL A 131 1.93 12.99 9.48
N ILE A 132 2.73 13.30 8.46
CA ILE A 132 2.32 14.09 7.32
C ILE A 132 2.15 13.17 6.13
N ALA A 133 0.96 13.18 5.53
CA ALA A 133 0.58 12.46 4.31
C ALA A 133 0.28 13.45 3.18
N PHE A 134 -0.06 12.96 1.99
CA PHE A 134 -0.26 13.81 0.82
C PHE A 134 -1.65 13.67 0.21
N GLY A 135 -2.17 14.76 -0.33
CA GLY A 135 -3.43 14.79 -1.05
C GLY A 135 -3.45 13.77 -2.21
N GLY A 136 -4.56 13.06 -2.39
CA GLY A 136 -4.70 12.01 -3.40
C GLY A 136 -4.09 10.65 -3.02
N GLY A 137 -3.26 10.56 -1.97
CA GLY A 137 -2.69 9.32 -1.47
C GLY A 137 -3.74 8.38 -0.90
N TYR A 138 -3.47 7.06 -0.99
CA TYR A 138 -4.34 6.01 -0.45
C TYR A 138 -3.53 5.00 0.37
N HIS A 139 -3.82 4.89 1.66
CA HIS A 139 -3.02 4.11 2.60
C HIS A 139 -3.79 2.98 3.30
N GLY A 140 -5.09 2.81 3.03
CA GLY A 140 -5.92 1.76 3.58
C GLY A 140 -7.27 2.25 4.12
N ARG A 141 -8.02 1.35 4.80
CA ARG A 141 -9.38 1.60 5.29
C ARG A 141 -9.58 1.35 6.78
N THR A 142 -8.52 1.18 7.57
CA THR A 142 -8.60 1.27 9.03
C THR A 142 -8.68 2.73 9.46
N LEU A 143 -9.06 3.03 10.69
CA LEU A 143 -9.25 4.43 11.12
C LEU A 143 -8.00 5.29 10.94
N LEU A 144 -6.81 4.76 11.29
CA LEU A 144 -5.55 5.48 11.08
C LEU A 144 -5.24 5.65 9.58
N THR A 145 -5.32 4.57 8.81
CA THR A 145 -5.00 4.63 7.37
C THR A 145 -6.03 5.43 6.57
N LEU A 146 -7.30 5.47 7.00
CA LEU A 146 -8.28 6.43 6.46
C LEU A 146 -7.90 7.86 6.82
N GLY A 147 -7.45 8.10 8.05
CA GLY A 147 -6.91 9.39 8.45
C GLY A 147 -5.82 9.87 7.49
N LEU A 148 -4.84 8.99 7.17
CA LEU A 148 -3.73 9.26 6.26
C LEU A 148 -4.15 9.41 4.79
N THR A 149 -5.23 8.72 4.35
CA THR A 149 -5.69 8.79 2.97
C THR A 149 -6.08 10.22 2.59
N GLY A 150 -5.51 10.73 1.49
CA GLY A 150 -5.63 12.12 1.04
C GLY A 150 -6.92 12.45 0.26
N LYS A 151 -8.00 11.66 0.40
CA LYS A 151 -9.24 11.81 -0.34
C LYS A 151 -10.46 11.50 0.55
N ILE A 152 -11.43 12.40 0.58
CA ILE A 152 -12.64 12.24 1.41
C ILE A 152 -13.61 11.24 0.77
N ALA A 153 -14.12 11.56 -0.40
CA ALA A 153 -15.04 10.68 -1.11
C ALA A 153 -14.25 9.70 -2.02
N PRO A 154 -14.62 8.41 -2.04
CA PRO A 154 -15.70 7.74 -1.30
C PRO A 154 -15.24 7.15 0.05
N TYR A 155 -14.04 7.46 0.55
CA TYR A 155 -13.39 6.66 1.59
C TYR A 155 -13.74 7.08 3.02
N LYS A 156 -13.75 8.40 3.33
CA LYS A 156 -13.80 8.93 4.71
C LYS A 156 -15.20 9.29 5.20
N ILE A 157 -16.17 9.45 4.29
CA ILE A 157 -17.49 9.97 4.62
C ILE A 157 -18.19 9.08 5.66
N GLY A 158 -18.52 9.66 6.82
CA GLY A 158 -19.28 8.99 7.88
C GLY A 158 -18.46 8.08 8.81
N PHE A 159 -17.14 7.98 8.66
CA PHE A 159 -16.30 7.09 9.46
C PHE A 159 -15.46 7.78 10.55
N GLY A 160 -15.49 9.12 10.64
CA GLY A 160 -14.77 9.85 11.70
C GLY A 160 -15.37 9.68 13.12
N PRO A 161 -14.67 10.15 14.16
CA PRO A 161 -13.40 10.86 14.12
C PRO A 161 -12.22 9.96 13.82
N PHE A 162 -11.21 10.49 13.13
CA PHE A 162 -9.95 9.81 12.87
C PHE A 162 -8.93 10.13 13.96
N PRO A 163 -7.86 9.29 14.13
CA PRO A 163 -6.78 9.59 15.07
C PRO A 163 -6.19 10.98 14.82
N ALA A 164 -5.80 11.62 15.91
CA ALA A 164 -5.16 12.93 15.89
C ALA A 164 -3.71 12.88 15.35
N ASP A 165 -3.12 14.06 15.18
CA ASP A 165 -1.73 14.25 14.73
C ASP A 165 -1.46 13.69 13.30
N ILE A 166 -2.47 13.77 12.43
CA ILE A 166 -2.35 13.45 11.01
C ILE A 166 -2.60 14.75 10.21
N PHE A 167 -1.63 15.10 9.38
CA PHE A 167 -1.64 16.32 8.58
C PHE A 167 -1.49 15.97 7.09
N HIS A 168 -1.92 16.89 6.22
CA HIS A 168 -1.85 16.68 4.78
C HIS A 168 -1.26 17.90 4.08
N ALA A 169 -0.25 17.66 3.23
CA ALA A 169 0.21 18.61 2.23
C ALA A 169 -0.41 18.28 0.86
N ARG A 170 -0.55 19.25 -0.03
CA ARG A 170 -0.92 18.97 -1.42
C ARG A 170 0.15 18.12 -2.08
N PHE A 171 -0.27 17.21 -2.96
CA PHE A 171 0.65 16.45 -3.81
C PHE A 171 0.88 17.22 -5.13
N PRO A 172 2.11 17.26 -5.66
CA PRO A 172 2.38 17.93 -6.93
C PRO A 172 1.63 17.26 -8.08
N HIS A 173 0.85 18.03 -8.80
CA HIS A 173 0.06 17.52 -9.90
C HIS A 173 -0.08 18.61 -10.99
N ALA A 174 0.72 18.49 -12.05
CA ALA A 174 0.78 19.52 -13.10
C ALA A 174 -0.58 19.83 -13.72
N TYR A 175 -1.41 18.82 -13.95
CA TYR A 175 -2.77 19.00 -14.48
C TYR A 175 -3.67 19.84 -13.59
N HIS A 176 -3.48 19.79 -12.28
CA HIS A 176 -4.20 20.61 -11.30
C HIS A 176 -3.47 21.88 -10.89
N GLY A 177 -2.36 22.21 -11.55
CA GLY A 177 -1.59 23.42 -11.29
C GLY A 177 -0.87 23.43 -9.93
N VAL A 178 -0.63 22.25 -9.32
CA VAL A 178 0.13 22.14 -8.07
C VAL A 178 1.58 21.79 -8.39
N SER A 179 2.50 22.65 -8.04
CA SER A 179 3.95 22.47 -8.21
C SER A 179 4.60 21.81 -7.00
N VAL A 180 5.85 21.36 -7.14
CA VAL A 180 6.67 20.92 -6.00
C VAL A 180 6.87 22.04 -4.99
N ALA A 181 7.04 23.27 -5.46
CA ALA A 181 7.18 24.45 -4.58
C ALA A 181 5.93 24.68 -3.71
N ASP A 182 4.73 24.48 -4.28
CA ASP A 182 3.49 24.58 -3.52
C ASP A 182 3.42 23.54 -2.41
N THR A 183 3.83 22.28 -2.69
CA THR A 183 3.86 21.22 -1.70
C THR A 183 4.85 21.51 -0.57
N LEU A 184 6.03 22.01 -0.90
CA LEU A 184 7.04 22.39 0.08
C LEU A 184 6.59 23.59 0.91
N GLN A 185 5.85 24.54 0.32
CA GLN A 185 5.24 25.64 1.06
C GLN A 185 4.18 25.14 2.03
N ASP A 186 3.32 24.20 1.61
CA ASP A 186 2.34 23.57 2.52
C ASP A 186 3.03 22.91 3.72
N ILE A 187 4.15 22.21 3.50
CA ILE A 187 4.91 21.58 4.60
C ILE A 187 5.49 22.65 5.53
N ALA A 188 6.02 23.72 4.98
CA ALA A 188 6.54 24.84 5.77
C ALA A 188 5.42 25.51 6.60
N ASP A 189 4.23 25.65 6.02
CA ASP A 189 3.07 26.22 6.70
C ASP A 189 2.56 25.27 7.80
N LEU A 190 2.53 23.95 7.57
CA LEU A 190 2.23 22.96 8.61
C LEU A 190 3.22 23.07 9.78
N PHE A 191 4.52 23.21 9.50
CA PHE A 191 5.54 23.38 10.53
C PHE A 191 5.42 24.68 11.31
N LYS A 192 4.87 25.71 10.69
CA LYS A 192 4.69 27.04 11.30
C LYS A 192 3.40 27.15 12.12
N TYR A 193 2.32 26.50 11.68
CA TYR A 193 0.98 26.77 12.22
C TYR A 193 0.33 25.59 12.92
N ASP A 194 0.68 24.35 12.55
CA ASP A 194 -0.06 23.16 12.99
C ASP A 194 0.75 22.21 13.86
N ILE A 195 2.02 21.96 13.52
CA ILE A 195 2.87 21.00 14.25
C ILE A 195 4.35 21.35 14.13
N GLU A 196 5.06 21.45 15.21
CA GLU A 196 6.52 21.62 15.22
C GLU A 196 7.22 20.44 14.54
N PRO A 197 8.27 20.66 13.71
CA PRO A 197 9.04 19.57 13.09
C PRO A 197 9.54 18.52 14.09
N SER A 198 9.89 18.97 15.30
CA SER A 198 10.35 18.12 16.43
C SER A 198 9.28 17.15 16.92
N ARG A 199 8.02 17.34 16.57
CA ARG A 199 6.89 16.45 16.90
C ARG A 199 6.44 15.57 15.74
N VAL A 200 7.01 15.72 14.55
CA VAL A 200 6.69 14.89 13.40
C VAL A 200 7.53 13.61 13.43
N ALA A 201 6.86 12.46 13.45
CA ALA A 201 7.47 11.14 13.40
C ALA A 201 7.86 10.75 11.98
N ALA A 202 6.98 11.00 11.01
CA ALA A 202 7.19 10.56 9.64
C ALA A 202 6.45 11.39 8.60
N PHE A 203 7.01 11.43 7.38
CA PHE A 203 6.26 11.58 6.15
C PHE A 203 5.89 10.21 5.61
N ILE A 204 4.67 10.05 5.05
CA ILE A 204 4.27 8.86 4.31
C ILE A 204 3.85 9.26 2.89
N ILE A 205 4.46 8.61 1.89
CA ILE A 205 4.22 8.93 0.48
C ILE A 205 4.23 7.66 -0.38
N GLU A 206 3.35 7.60 -1.37
CA GLU A 206 3.45 6.61 -2.44
C GLU A 206 4.46 7.10 -3.49
N PRO A 207 5.48 6.31 -3.90
CA PRO A 207 6.37 6.67 -5.01
C PRO A 207 5.62 6.92 -6.33
N VAL A 208 4.51 6.23 -6.52
CA VAL A 208 3.50 6.52 -7.55
C VAL A 208 2.14 6.51 -6.88
N ILE A 209 1.49 7.66 -6.78
CA ILE A 209 0.12 7.73 -6.26
C ILE A 209 -0.81 6.92 -7.17
N GLY A 210 -1.38 5.82 -6.61
CA GLY A 210 -2.24 4.91 -7.35
C GLY A 210 -3.65 5.45 -7.52
N GLU A 211 -4.41 5.49 -6.44
CA GLU A 211 -5.83 5.88 -6.41
C GLU A 211 -6.05 7.38 -6.76
N GLY A 212 -5.00 8.18 -6.66
CA GLY A 212 -5.00 9.59 -7.07
C GLY A 212 -4.78 9.83 -8.57
N GLY A 213 -4.56 8.77 -9.38
CA GLY A 213 -4.47 8.89 -10.84
C GLY A 213 -3.18 8.38 -11.48
N PHE A 214 -2.43 7.50 -10.84
CA PHE A 214 -1.14 6.95 -11.30
C PHE A 214 -0.10 8.05 -11.57
N VAL A 215 0.04 8.97 -10.61
CA VAL A 215 0.95 10.10 -10.73
C VAL A 215 2.28 9.80 -10.03
N PRO A 216 3.40 9.72 -10.77
CA PRO A 216 4.71 9.55 -10.16
C PRO A 216 5.07 10.74 -9.26
N THR A 217 5.65 10.46 -8.11
CA THR A 217 6.22 11.51 -7.25
C THR A 217 7.40 12.15 -7.97
N PRO A 218 7.44 13.49 -8.15
CA PRO A 218 8.58 14.14 -8.75
C PRO A 218 9.88 13.87 -7.98
N PRO A 219 11.01 13.56 -8.65
CA PRO A 219 12.28 13.31 -7.98
C PRO A 219 12.74 14.48 -7.08
N GLU A 220 12.42 15.71 -7.48
CA GLU A 220 12.71 16.92 -6.69
C GLU A 220 11.98 16.91 -5.33
N LEU A 221 10.71 16.50 -5.30
CA LEU A 221 9.97 16.37 -4.05
C LEU A 221 10.58 15.28 -3.18
N MET A 222 10.89 14.11 -3.76
CA MET A 222 11.45 12.99 -2.99
C MET A 222 12.79 13.36 -2.35
N ARG A 223 13.67 14.10 -3.06
CA ARG A 223 14.91 14.63 -2.50
C ARG A 223 14.66 15.66 -1.40
N ALA A 224 13.71 16.57 -1.61
CA ALA A 224 13.37 17.58 -0.60
C ALA A 224 12.80 16.96 0.67
N LEU A 225 11.93 15.96 0.55
CA LEU A 225 11.42 15.21 1.70
C LEU A 225 12.54 14.48 2.44
N ARG A 226 13.48 13.86 1.73
CA ARG A 226 14.64 13.22 2.37
C ARG A 226 15.48 14.23 3.13
N ALA A 227 15.76 15.38 2.53
CA ALA A 227 16.51 16.46 3.19
C ALA A 227 15.81 16.97 4.47
N LEU A 228 14.50 17.20 4.42
CA LEU A 228 13.71 17.56 5.62
C LEU A 228 13.73 16.48 6.69
N CYS A 229 13.67 15.20 6.27
CA CYS A 229 13.77 14.08 7.18
C CYS A 229 15.13 14.07 7.90
N ASP A 230 16.22 14.26 7.15
CA ASP A 230 17.58 14.26 7.69
C ASP A 230 17.82 15.45 8.63
N GLU A 231 17.31 16.63 8.25
CA GLU A 231 17.44 17.88 9.05
C GLU A 231 16.72 17.78 10.39
N HIS A 232 15.49 17.23 10.38
CA HIS A 232 14.63 17.24 11.57
C HIS A 232 14.53 15.89 12.30
N GLY A 233 15.20 14.84 11.82
CA GLY A 233 15.09 13.49 12.38
C GLY A 233 13.69 12.90 12.20
N ILE A 234 13.03 13.22 11.10
CA ILE A 234 11.74 12.66 10.65
C ILE A 234 12.02 11.43 9.82
N LEU A 235 11.16 10.40 9.88
CA LEU A 235 11.31 9.21 9.04
C LEU A 235 10.54 9.34 7.73
N LEU A 236 11.11 8.82 6.64
CA LEU A 236 10.45 8.69 5.35
C LEU A 236 9.87 7.29 5.19
N ILE A 237 8.54 7.18 5.12
CA ILE A 237 7.82 5.95 4.84
C ILE A 237 7.43 5.96 3.36
N ALA A 238 7.98 5.04 2.57
CA ALA A 238 7.55 4.80 1.20
C ALA A 238 6.45 3.73 1.18
N ASP A 239 5.23 4.11 0.80
CA ASP A 239 4.13 3.18 0.62
C ASP A 239 4.23 2.52 -0.77
N GLU A 240 4.85 1.36 -0.80
CA GLU A 240 5.04 0.53 -2.00
C GLU A 240 3.99 -0.58 -2.11
N VAL A 241 2.89 -0.48 -1.38
CA VAL A 241 1.80 -1.47 -1.44
C VAL A 241 1.30 -1.65 -2.87
N GLN A 242 1.22 -0.58 -3.67
CA GLN A 242 0.78 -0.68 -5.06
C GLN A 242 1.93 -0.57 -6.07
N SER A 243 2.93 0.25 -5.82
CA SER A 243 4.03 0.52 -6.75
C SER A 243 5.12 -0.56 -6.76
N GLY A 244 5.21 -1.37 -5.71
CA GLY A 244 6.21 -2.42 -5.58
C GLY A 244 6.04 -3.63 -6.49
N PHE A 245 6.99 -4.54 -6.41
CA PHE A 245 7.01 -5.83 -7.11
C PHE A 245 6.88 -5.70 -8.63
N ALA A 246 7.76 -4.88 -9.20
CA ALA A 246 7.93 -4.65 -10.64
C ALA A 246 6.75 -3.93 -11.33
N ARG A 247 5.80 -3.34 -10.59
CA ARG A 247 4.71 -2.56 -11.18
C ARG A 247 5.22 -1.37 -12.01
N THR A 248 6.36 -0.79 -11.63
CA THR A 248 6.97 0.37 -12.29
C THR A 248 8.20 0.01 -13.13
N GLY A 249 8.49 -1.30 -13.32
CA GLY A 249 9.66 -1.78 -14.07
C GLY A 249 10.92 -2.01 -13.21
N LYS A 250 10.92 -1.59 -11.96
CA LYS A 250 11.90 -1.93 -10.91
C LYS A 250 11.22 -2.75 -9.84
N LEU A 251 11.98 -3.55 -9.05
CA LEU A 251 11.38 -4.36 -7.99
C LEU A 251 10.64 -3.47 -6.98
N PHE A 252 11.26 -2.37 -6.57
CA PHE A 252 10.64 -1.30 -5.81
C PHE A 252 10.66 0.00 -6.60
N ALA A 253 9.58 0.80 -6.53
CA ALA A 253 9.52 2.07 -7.22
C ALA A 253 10.54 3.08 -6.66
N MET A 254 10.92 2.96 -5.40
CA MET A 254 11.99 3.75 -4.80
C MET A 254 13.35 3.58 -5.50
N GLU A 255 13.56 2.52 -6.26
CA GLU A 255 14.76 2.33 -7.08
C GLU A 255 14.87 3.30 -8.27
N HIS A 256 13.81 4.06 -8.58
CA HIS A 256 13.85 5.13 -9.58
C HIS A 256 14.39 6.45 -9.01
N TYR A 257 14.58 6.53 -7.70
CA TYR A 257 15.04 7.73 -7.00
C TYR A 257 16.48 7.54 -6.50
N ASP A 258 17.20 8.65 -6.36
CA ASP A 258 18.55 8.74 -5.80
C ASP A 258 18.57 8.85 -4.26
N VAL A 259 17.43 8.69 -3.63
CA VAL A 259 17.26 8.71 -2.18
C VAL A 259 16.60 7.43 -1.69
N LYS A 260 16.70 7.14 -0.40
CA LYS A 260 16.15 5.96 0.23
C LYS A 260 15.15 6.30 1.32
N ALA A 261 14.17 5.42 1.52
CA ALA A 261 13.24 5.49 2.63
C ALA A 261 13.81 4.83 3.89
N ASP A 262 13.30 5.22 5.05
CA ASP A 262 13.60 4.55 6.33
C ASP A 262 12.72 3.33 6.54
N LEU A 263 11.47 3.38 6.05
CA LEU A 263 10.50 2.28 6.09
C LEU A 263 9.84 2.14 4.71
N ILE A 264 9.57 0.89 4.34
CA ILE A 264 8.83 0.55 3.11
C ILE A 264 7.67 -0.36 3.48
N THR A 265 6.45 -0.01 3.08
CA THR A 265 5.29 -0.89 3.21
C THR A 265 5.01 -1.64 1.93
N THR A 266 4.68 -2.92 2.03
CA THR A 266 4.47 -3.81 0.89
C THR A 266 3.22 -4.68 1.08
N ALA A 267 2.54 -5.01 0.00
CA ALA A 267 1.41 -5.94 -0.04
C ALA A 267 1.11 -6.36 -1.50
N LYS A 268 -0.16 -6.55 -1.82
CA LYS A 268 -0.65 -6.81 -3.19
C LYS A 268 0.18 -7.89 -3.89
N SER A 269 1.06 -7.49 -4.83
CA SER A 269 1.85 -8.42 -5.64
C SER A 269 2.89 -9.22 -4.86
N LEU A 270 3.19 -8.85 -3.61
CA LEU A 270 4.10 -9.60 -2.72
C LEU A 270 3.75 -11.09 -2.66
N ALA A 271 2.47 -11.42 -2.60
CA ALA A 271 2.00 -12.79 -2.46
C ALA A 271 1.17 -13.33 -3.64
N GLY A 272 1.14 -12.59 -4.77
CA GLY A 272 0.47 -13.05 -5.99
C GLY A 272 -1.02 -13.37 -5.82
N GLY A 273 -1.72 -12.66 -4.94
CA GLY A 273 -3.15 -12.79 -4.66
C GLY A 273 -3.49 -13.41 -3.31
N MET A 274 -2.50 -13.93 -2.56
CA MET A 274 -2.72 -14.40 -1.18
C MET A 274 -2.61 -13.25 -0.18
N PRO A 275 -3.28 -13.34 1.01
CA PRO A 275 -3.21 -12.33 2.05
C PRO A 275 -1.82 -12.29 2.69
N LEU A 276 -1.00 -11.30 2.32
CA LEU A 276 0.30 -11.04 2.92
C LEU A 276 0.71 -9.60 2.68
N SER A 277 1.34 -8.99 3.69
CA SER A 277 1.94 -7.66 3.62
C SER A 277 3.12 -7.55 4.58
N GLY A 278 3.86 -6.49 4.51
CA GLY A 278 4.99 -6.29 5.39
C GLY A 278 5.57 -4.88 5.30
#